data_7c6166dbff4639c58e116986962ce34c
#
_entry.id   7c6166dbff4639c58e116986962ce34c
#
_cell.length_a   1.000
_cell.length_b   1.000
_cell.length_c   1.000
_cell.angle_alpha   90.00
_cell.angle_beta   90.00
_cell.angle_gamma   90.00
#
_symmetry.space_group_name_H-M   'P 1'
#
loop_
_entity.id
_entity.type
_entity.pdbx_description
1 polymer ?
#
loop_
_entity_poly.entity_id
_entity_poly.type
_entity_poly.pdbx_seq_one_letter_code
_entity_poly.pdbx_strand_id
1 'polypeptide(L)'
;MEMSNAQRLILANQYRLMAIVDADNADRYRRLQTIIERGYGLQMRELDSEFGEIKEETCRIVIDVMEMYHALHVSWTNLKDNQHIDERRLTFPGFDGATESGFLNYVRFLVTVEKRFPQFSGGADNFNAQVPMWDKYMRMRAVWHVCPRQYHLSANEITQIINA
;
A
#
# COMPACT_ATOMS: atom_id res chain seq x y z
N MET A 1 -14.99 17.28 -3.67
CA MET A 1 -13.89 18.29 -3.86
C MET A 1 -14.49 19.65 -4.05
N GLU A 2 -14.12 20.60 -3.20
CA GLU A 2 -14.48 22.02 -3.39
C GLU A 2 -13.33 22.73 -4.09
N MET A 3 -13.64 23.39 -5.21
CA MET A 3 -12.65 24.10 -6.01
C MET A 3 -13.10 25.55 -6.23
N SER A 4 -12.16 26.47 -6.11
CA SER A 4 -12.38 27.87 -6.53
C SER A 4 -12.56 27.96 -8.06
N ASN A 5 -13.16 29.05 -8.53
CA ASN A 5 -13.30 29.29 -9.97
C ASN A 5 -11.93 29.35 -10.68
N ALA A 6 -10.89 29.85 -10.02
CA ALA A 6 -9.54 29.87 -10.55
C ALA A 6 -8.97 28.45 -10.74
N GLN A 7 -9.17 27.56 -9.76
CA GLN A 7 -8.76 26.17 -9.88
C GLN A 7 -9.54 25.43 -10.98
N ARG A 8 -10.84 25.69 -11.08
CA ARG A 8 -11.67 25.13 -12.18
C ARG A 8 -11.19 25.59 -13.54
N LEU A 9 -10.85 26.87 -13.70
CA LEU A 9 -10.31 27.40 -14.95
C LEU A 9 -9.01 26.70 -15.35
N ILE A 10 -8.08 26.52 -14.39
CA ILE A 10 -6.82 25.82 -14.62
C ILE A 10 -7.08 24.39 -15.08
N LEU A 11 -7.90 23.62 -14.38
CA LEU A 11 -8.20 22.24 -14.71
C LEU A 11 -8.92 22.12 -16.07
N ALA A 12 -9.90 22.97 -16.36
CA ALA A 12 -10.59 22.97 -17.65
C ALA A 12 -9.61 23.21 -18.80
N ASN A 13 -8.69 24.15 -18.66
CA ASN A 13 -7.66 24.40 -19.65
C ASN A 13 -6.69 23.22 -19.81
N GLN A 14 -6.31 22.55 -18.71
CA GLN A 14 -5.49 21.34 -18.77
C GLN A 14 -6.19 20.21 -19.52
N TYR A 15 -7.45 19.91 -19.20
CA TYR A 15 -8.21 18.89 -19.93
C TYR A 15 -8.36 19.22 -21.42
N ARG A 16 -8.54 20.49 -21.76
CA ARG A 16 -8.57 20.94 -23.14
C ARG A 16 -7.27 20.65 -23.87
N LEU A 17 -6.13 20.93 -23.24
CA LEU A 17 -4.81 20.62 -23.78
C LEU A 17 -4.57 19.12 -23.87
N MET A 18 -4.93 18.36 -22.84
CA MET A 18 -4.80 16.90 -22.84
C MET A 18 -5.62 16.26 -23.96
N ALA A 19 -6.81 16.77 -24.27
CA ALA A 19 -7.63 16.28 -25.38
C ALA A 19 -6.98 16.50 -26.75
N ILE A 20 -6.08 17.49 -26.88
CA ILE A 20 -5.31 17.75 -28.10
C ILE A 20 -4.08 16.83 -28.18
N VAL A 21 -3.38 16.65 -27.07
CA VAL A 21 -2.12 15.90 -27.00
C VAL A 21 -2.36 14.38 -27.04
N ASP A 22 -3.40 13.92 -26.40
CA ASP A 22 -3.79 12.50 -26.31
C ASP A 22 -5.14 12.29 -27.01
N ALA A 23 -5.08 12.16 -28.31
CA ALA A 23 -6.26 12.05 -29.16
C ALA A 23 -7.09 10.79 -28.89
N ASP A 24 -6.47 9.70 -28.46
CA ASP A 24 -7.15 8.43 -28.17
C ASP A 24 -8.10 8.55 -26.96
N ASN A 25 -7.77 9.41 -26.02
CA ASN A 25 -8.56 9.68 -24.81
C ASN A 25 -9.29 11.05 -24.87
N ALA A 26 -9.34 11.71 -26.02
CA ALA A 26 -9.88 13.06 -26.18
C ALA A 26 -11.31 13.20 -25.65
N ASP A 27 -12.19 12.23 -25.89
CA ASP A 27 -13.58 12.27 -25.45
C ASP A 27 -13.71 12.21 -23.91
N ARG A 28 -12.85 11.44 -23.25
CA ARG A 28 -12.75 11.42 -21.78
C ARG A 28 -12.36 12.80 -21.25
N TYR A 29 -11.34 13.42 -21.81
CA TYR A 29 -10.89 14.74 -21.36
C TYR A 29 -11.91 15.84 -21.63
N ARG A 30 -12.62 15.82 -22.77
CA ARG A 30 -13.71 16.74 -23.06
C ARG A 30 -14.89 16.60 -22.09
N ARG A 31 -15.23 15.36 -21.71
CA ARG A 31 -16.23 15.11 -20.68
C ARG A 31 -15.82 15.73 -19.36
N LEU A 32 -14.58 15.48 -18.89
CA LEU A 32 -14.05 16.02 -17.64
C LEU A 32 -13.97 17.55 -17.68
N GLN A 33 -13.56 18.14 -18.80
CA GLN A 33 -13.59 19.59 -19.02
C GLN A 33 -15.01 20.16 -18.82
N THR A 34 -16.01 19.55 -19.42
CA THR A 34 -17.40 19.98 -19.29
C THR A 34 -17.88 19.91 -17.84
N ILE A 35 -17.57 18.84 -17.11
CA ILE A 35 -17.91 18.67 -15.69
C ILE A 35 -17.33 19.83 -14.87
N ILE A 36 -16.06 20.15 -15.07
CA ILE A 36 -15.37 21.23 -14.36
C ILE A 36 -15.94 22.59 -14.71
N GLU A 37 -16.14 22.89 -16.00
CA GLU A 37 -16.68 24.17 -16.46
C GLU A 37 -18.10 24.42 -15.95
N ARG A 38 -18.94 23.39 -15.93
CA ARG A 38 -20.34 23.48 -15.51
C ARG A 38 -20.54 23.30 -14.01
N GLY A 39 -19.57 22.73 -13.30
CA GLY A 39 -19.64 22.49 -11.88
C GLY A 39 -20.68 21.45 -11.48
N TYR A 40 -20.78 20.36 -12.22
CA TYR A 40 -21.70 19.26 -11.91
C TYR A 40 -21.23 18.50 -10.66
N GLY A 41 -21.74 18.88 -9.49
CA GLY A 41 -21.24 18.41 -8.19
C GLY A 41 -21.25 16.89 -8.01
N LEU A 42 -22.22 16.18 -8.60
CA LEU A 42 -22.25 14.72 -8.54
C LEU A 42 -21.04 14.11 -9.30
N GLN A 43 -20.78 14.58 -10.51
CA GLN A 43 -19.70 14.07 -11.34
C GLN A 43 -18.33 14.57 -10.87
N MET A 44 -18.26 15.74 -10.22
CA MET A 44 -17.00 16.22 -9.62
C MET A 44 -16.48 15.29 -8.54
N ARG A 45 -17.34 14.52 -7.87
CA ARG A 45 -16.91 13.47 -6.93
C ARG A 45 -16.16 12.32 -7.60
N GLU A 46 -16.38 12.09 -8.90
CA GLU A 46 -15.61 11.08 -9.65
C GLU A 46 -14.12 11.43 -9.69
N LEU A 47 -13.79 12.73 -9.71
CA LEU A 47 -12.40 13.21 -9.66
C LEU A 47 -11.72 12.90 -8.32
N ASP A 48 -12.48 12.93 -7.22
CA ASP A 48 -11.97 12.56 -5.90
C ASP A 48 -11.56 11.08 -5.84
N SER A 49 -12.25 10.22 -6.60
CA SER A 49 -11.94 8.79 -6.64
C SER A 49 -10.66 8.45 -7.41
N GLU A 50 -10.16 9.35 -8.24
CA GLU A 50 -8.88 9.21 -8.94
C GLU A 50 -7.68 9.45 -8.01
N PHE A 51 -7.92 10.06 -6.86
CA PHE A 51 -6.90 10.38 -5.87
C PHE A 51 -7.11 9.54 -4.61
N GLY A 52 -6.12 8.73 -4.28
CA GLY A 52 -6.08 8.06 -2.99
C GLY A 52 -5.39 8.93 -1.94
N GLU A 53 -5.75 8.74 -0.69
CA GLU A 53 -5.04 9.32 0.44
C GLU A 53 -4.76 8.24 1.47
N ILE A 54 -3.50 8.11 1.85
CA ILE A 54 -3.09 7.33 3.01
C ILE A 54 -2.34 8.29 3.94
N LYS A 55 -2.84 8.42 5.15
CA LYS A 55 -2.21 9.30 6.16
C LYS A 55 -0.78 8.84 6.45
N GLU A 56 0.10 9.80 6.76
CA GLU A 56 1.51 9.53 7.08
C GLU A 56 1.66 8.44 8.16
N GLU A 57 0.85 8.50 9.22
CA GLU A 57 0.86 7.52 10.29
C GLU A 57 0.58 6.10 9.76
N THR A 58 -0.39 5.96 8.89
CA THR A 58 -0.73 4.67 8.25
C THR A 58 0.41 4.19 7.35
N CYS A 59 1.04 5.08 6.59
CA CYS A 59 2.23 4.76 5.81
C CYS A 59 3.35 4.20 6.70
N ARG A 60 3.60 4.84 7.84
CA ARG A 60 4.60 4.37 8.83
C ARG A 60 4.26 2.99 9.37
N ILE A 61 3.00 2.72 9.64
CA ILE A 61 2.54 1.40 10.11
C ILE A 61 2.79 0.33 9.04
N VAL A 62 2.48 0.60 7.77
CA VAL A 62 2.75 -0.34 6.68
C VAL A 62 4.24 -0.65 6.55
N ILE A 63 5.09 0.37 6.62
CA ILE A 63 6.55 0.18 6.62
C ILE A 63 6.99 -0.66 7.81
N ASP A 64 6.47 -0.39 8.99
CA ASP A 64 6.80 -1.10 10.22
C ASP A 64 6.40 -2.58 10.15
N VAL A 65 5.26 -2.89 9.52
CA VAL A 65 4.87 -4.28 9.23
C VAL A 65 5.86 -4.97 8.29
N MET A 66 6.33 -4.29 7.26
CA MET A 66 7.33 -4.84 6.33
C MET A 66 8.67 -5.05 7.05
N GLU A 67 9.09 -4.11 7.91
CA GLU A 67 10.27 -4.26 8.77
C GLU A 67 10.13 -5.44 9.73
N MET A 68 8.97 -5.65 10.31
CA MET A 68 8.69 -6.82 11.17
C MET A 68 8.92 -8.14 10.41
N TYR A 69 8.41 -8.27 9.18
CA TYR A 69 8.64 -9.47 8.37
C TYR A 69 10.11 -9.64 7.99
N HIS A 70 10.80 -8.56 7.73
CA HIS A 70 12.26 -8.60 7.52
C HIS A 70 12.98 -9.10 8.79
N ALA A 71 12.62 -8.56 9.95
CA ALA A 71 13.17 -8.96 11.24
C ALA A 71 12.89 -10.44 11.58
N LEU A 72 11.68 -10.92 11.29
CA LEU A 72 11.32 -12.33 11.43
C LEU A 72 12.22 -13.23 10.59
N HIS A 73 12.40 -12.91 9.32
CA HIS A 73 13.22 -13.71 8.41
C HIS A 73 14.71 -13.67 8.79
N VAL A 74 15.26 -12.51 9.10
CA VAL A 74 16.65 -12.36 9.54
C VAL A 74 16.91 -13.13 10.83
N SER A 75 16.00 -13.00 11.79
CA SER A 75 16.11 -13.72 13.07
C SER A 75 16.06 -15.24 12.88
N TRP A 76 15.12 -15.71 12.07
CA TRP A 76 14.98 -17.14 11.75
C TRP A 76 16.24 -17.70 11.08
N THR A 77 16.81 -16.98 10.12
CA THR A 77 18.04 -17.39 9.43
C THR A 77 19.21 -17.52 10.40
N ASN A 78 19.25 -16.74 11.48
CA ASN A 78 20.32 -16.74 12.48
C ASN A 78 20.12 -17.77 13.60
N LEU A 79 18.96 -18.44 13.66
CA LEU A 79 18.72 -19.50 14.66
C LEU A 79 19.57 -20.74 14.33
N LYS A 80 20.11 -21.35 15.39
CA LYS A 80 20.85 -22.64 15.28
C LYS A 80 19.92 -23.80 14.92
N ASP A 81 18.68 -23.75 15.41
CA ASP A 81 17.62 -24.71 15.15
C ASP A 81 16.35 -23.94 14.76
N ASN A 82 16.04 -23.91 13.48
CA ASN A 82 14.90 -23.23 12.92
C ASN A 82 13.89 -24.16 12.24
N GLN A 83 14.11 -25.48 12.29
CA GLN A 83 13.32 -26.49 11.56
C GLN A 83 11.86 -26.58 12.02
N HIS A 84 11.56 -26.10 13.21
CA HIS A 84 10.21 -26.11 13.77
C HIS A 84 9.33 -24.95 13.28
N ILE A 85 9.90 -23.99 12.57
CA ILE A 85 9.20 -22.80 12.07
C ILE A 85 9.14 -22.89 10.55
N ASP A 86 7.93 -22.92 10.01
CA ASP A 86 7.72 -22.94 8.56
C ASP A 86 8.12 -21.59 7.96
N GLU A 87 9.17 -21.58 7.15
CA GLU A 87 9.69 -20.38 6.48
C GLU A 87 8.63 -19.64 5.66
N ARG A 88 7.66 -20.36 5.08
CA ARG A 88 6.58 -19.75 4.30
C ARG A 88 5.73 -18.78 5.13
N ARG A 89 5.64 -18.99 6.45
CA ARG A 89 4.93 -18.10 7.36
C ARG A 89 5.69 -16.81 7.66
N LEU A 90 6.97 -16.75 7.31
CA LEU A 90 7.84 -15.58 7.50
C LEU A 90 7.94 -14.72 6.23
N THR A 91 7.30 -15.15 5.14
CA THR A 91 7.22 -14.39 3.90
C THR A 91 6.09 -13.39 4.00
N PHE A 92 6.38 -12.13 3.70
CA PHE A 92 5.38 -11.05 3.72
C PHE A 92 4.33 -11.26 2.60
N PRO A 93 3.08 -11.53 2.95
CA PRO A 93 2.06 -11.83 1.95
C PRO A 93 1.45 -10.59 1.27
N GLY A 94 1.66 -9.42 1.84
CA GLY A 94 1.06 -8.17 1.36
C GLY A 94 -0.30 -7.85 1.98
N PHE A 95 -1.20 -7.28 1.19
CA PHE A 95 -2.54 -6.88 1.61
C PHE A 95 -3.60 -7.36 0.63
N ASP A 96 -4.86 -7.38 1.07
CA ASP A 96 -5.98 -7.77 0.22
C ASP A 96 -6.28 -6.73 -0.87
N GLY A 97 -6.19 -7.15 -2.12
CA GLY A 97 -6.49 -6.27 -3.26
C GLY A 97 -7.95 -5.82 -3.34
N ALA A 98 -8.88 -6.57 -2.72
CA ALA A 98 -10.30 -6.24 -2.74
C ALA A 98 -10.69 -5.22 -1.67
N THR A 99 -10.16 -5.32 -0.45
CA THR A 99 -10.57 -4.50 0.70
C THR A 99 -9.49 -3.57 1.22
N GLU A 100 -8.23 -3.81 0.88
CA GLU A 100 -7.05 -3.09 1.37
C GLU A 100 -6.18 -2.56 0.20
N SER A 101 -6.79 -2.23 -0.92
CA SER A 101 -6.11 -1.84 -2.16
C SER A 101 -5.15 -0.65 -1.99
N GLY A 102 -5.48 0.31 -1.13
CA GLY A 102 -4.62 1.45 -0.82
C GLY A 102 -3.29 1.01 -0.20
N PHE A 103 -3.33 0.10 0.76
CA PHE A 103 -2.13 -0.44 1.41
C PHE A 103 -1.31 -1.31 0.44
N LEU A 104 -2.00 -2.14 -0.35
CA LEU A 104 -1.36 -2.96 -1.38
C LEU A 104 -0.62 -2.10 -2.41
N ASN A 105 -1.25 -1.04 -2.90
CA ASN A 105 -0.62 -0.12 -3.84
C ASN A 105 0.58 0.60 -3.22
N TYR A 106 0.50 0.94 -1.93
CA TYR A 106 1.62 1.54 -1.22
C TYR A 106 2.81 0.58 -1.08
N VAL A 107 2.56 -0.69 -0.75
CA VAL A 107 3.61 -1.73 -0.74
C VAL A 107 4.28 -1.85 -2.10
N ARG A 108 3.50 -1.93 -3.16
CA ARG A 108 4.03 -1.99 -4.54
C ARG A 108 4.87 -0.77 -4.89
N PHE A 109 4.43 0.42 -4.51
CA PHE A 109 5.18 1.66 -4.68
C PHE A 109 6.53 1.60 -3.95
N LEU A 110 6.54 1.19 -2.68
CA LEU A 110 7.77 1.07 -1.88
C LEU A 110 8.78 0.12 -2.53
N VAL A 111 8.32 -1.01 -3.04
CA VAL A 111 9.20 -2.03 -3.64
C VAL A 111 9.64 -1.64 -5.05
N THR A 112 8.72 -1.19 -5.91
CA THR A 112 9.01 -0.99 -7.34
C THR A 112 9.55 0.39 -7.68
N VAL A 113 9.08 1.44 -7.01
CA VAL A 113 9.48 2.84 -7.27
C VAL A 113 10.57 3.28 -6.32
N GLU A 114 10.34 3.17 -5.01
CA GLU A 114 11.31 3.54 -3.97
C GLU A 114 12.48 2.55 -3.85
N LYS A 115 12.36 1.36 -4.45
CA LYS A 115 13.38 0.29 -4.38
C LYS A 115 13.73 -0.12 -2.96
N ARG A 116 12.76 -0.01 -2.05
CA ARG A 116 12.89 -0.50 -0.66
C ARG A 116 12.54 -1.97 -0.58
N PHE A 117 13.04 -2.65 0.42
CA PHE A 117 12.79 -4.07 0.69
C PHE A 117 13.09 -4.98 -0.53
N PRO A 118 14.32 -4.88 -1.12
CA PRO A 118 14.68 -5.68 -2.30
C PRO A 118 14.65 -7.19 -2.03
N GLN A 119 14.70 -7.59 -0.76
CA GLN A 119 14.60 -8.99 -0.32
C GLN A 119 13.17 -9.54 -0.42
N PHE A 120 12.15 -8.70 -0.57
CA PHE A 120 10.77 -9.17 -0.70
C PHE A 120 10.44 -9.45 -2.17
N SER A 121 9.92 -10.66 -2.39
CA SER A 121 9.33 -11.08 -3.64
C SER A 121 7.80 -11.08 -3.49
N GLY A 122 7.11 -10.39 -4.35
CA GLY A 122 5.64 -10.34 -4.34
C GLY A 122 4.96 -11.64 -4.78
N GLY A 123 5.75 -12.63 -5.22
CA GLY A 123 5.23 -13.87 -5.76
C GLY A 123 4.39 -13.66 -7.03
N ALA A 124 3.59 -14.66 -7.38
CA ALA A 124 2.71 -14.62 -8.56
C ALA A 124 1.62 -13.54 -8.45
N ASP A 125 1.16 -13.25 -7.24
CA ASP A 125 0.05 -12.32 -6.98
C ASP A 125 0.51 -10.90 -6.65
N ASN A 126 1.80 -10.62 -6.74
CA ASN A 126 2.42 -9.30 -6.53
C ASN A 126 1.92 -8.62 -5.25
N PHE A 127 2.16 -9.26 -4.10
CA PHE A 127 1.75 -8.82 -2.75
C PHE A 127 0.24 -8.76 -2.51
N ASN A 128 -0.59 -9.40 -3.35
CA ASN A 128 -2.01 -9.55 -3.05
C ASN A 128 -2.23 -10.78 -2.16
N ALA A 129 -2.55 -10.52 -0.90
CA ALA A 129 -2.79 -11.58 0.09
C ALA A 129 -4.12 -12.31 -0.12
N GLN A 130 -5.05 -11.73 -0.89
CA GLN A 130 -6.40 -12.26 -1.20
C GLN A 130 -7.30 -12.44 0.04
N VAL A 131 -6.85 -11.99 1.20
CA VAL A 131 -7.60 -11.95 2.46
C VAL A 131 -7.21 -10.69 3.23
N PRO A 132 -8.12 -10.08 4.02
CA PRO A 132 -7.78 -8.94 4.86
C PRO A 132 -6.68 -9.27 5.86
N MET A 133 -5.66 -8.41 5.93
CA MET A 133 -4.44 -8.65 6.71
C MET A 133 -4.21 -7.63 7.82
N TRP A 134 -4.84 -6.45 7.76
CA TRP A 134 -4.55 -5.35 8.67
C TRP A 134 -4.63 -5.74 10.15
N ASP A 135 -5.74 -6.33 10.57
CA ASP A 135 -5.95 -6.67 11.99
C ASP A 135 -4.93 -7.70 12.48
N LYS A 136 -4.60 -8.67 11.64
CA LYS A 136 -3.55 -9.66 11.95
C LYS A 136 -2.20 -8.97 12.12
N TYR A 137 -1.84 -8.07 11.22
CA TYR A 137 -0.58 -7.34 11.31
C TYR A 137 -0.51 -6.45 12.54
N MET A 138 -1.60 -5.83 12.95
CA MET A 138 -1.62 -5.03 14.17
C MET A 138 -1.35 -5.89 15.42
N ARG A 139 -1.92 -7.09 15.50
CA ARG A 139 -1.63 -8.04 16.58
C ARG A 139 -0.18 -8.50 16.57
N MET A 140 0.33 -8.93 15.42
CA MET A 140 1.72 -9.36 15.24
C MET A 140 2.71 -8.24 15.65
N ARG A 141 2.45 -7.03 15.16
CA ARG A 141 3.24 -5.83 15.43
C ARG A 141 3.28 -5.52 16.94
N ALA A 142 2.15 -5.62 17.64
CA ALA A 142 2.08 -5.40 19.07
C ALA A 142 2.98 -6.38 19.85
N VAL A 143 3.00 -7.64 19.46
CA VAL A 143 3.90 -8.66 20.05
C VAL A 143 5.36 -8.36 19.71
N TRP A 144 5.65 -8.03 18.47
CA TRP A 144 7.01 -7.73 18.02
C TRP A 144 7.61 -6.51 18.73
N HIS A 145 6.83 -5.43 18.93
CA HIS A 145 7.29 -4.20 19.57
C HIS A 145 7.69 -4.38 21.04
N VAL A 146 7.16 -5.37 21.75
CA VAL A 146 7.56 -5.65 23.12
C VAL A 146 8.76 -6.59 23.22
N CYS A 147 9.23 -7.16 22.12
CA CYS A 147 10.44 -7.97 22.11
C CYS A 147 11.67 -7.09 22.37
N PRO A 148 12.59 -7.50 23.26
CA PRO A 148 13.75 -6.69 23.64
C PRO A 148 14.79 -6.53 22.51
N ARG A 149 14.83 -7.51 21.59
CA ARG A 149 15.76 -7.54 20.45
C ARG A 149 14.99 -7.84 19.18
N GLN A 150 14.42 -6.82 18.56
CA GLN A 150 13.48 -6.96 17.44
C GLN A 150 14.07 -7.61 16.17
N TYR A 151 15.38 -7.53 15.96
CA TYR A 151 16.10 -8.17 14.85
C TYR A 151 16.93 -9.41 15.26
N HIS A 152 16.83 -9.81 16.52
CA HIS A 152 17.47 -11.01 17.09
C HIS A 152 16.46 -11.80 17.92
N LEU A 153 15.35 -12.14 17.29
CA LEU A 153 14.24 -12.85 17.93
C LEU A 153 14.62 -14.31 18.22
N SER A 154 14.20 -14.82 19.38
CA SER A 154 14.25 -16.24 19.68
C SER A 154 13.19 -17.01 18.89
N ALA A 155 13.35 -18.33 18.79
CA ALA A 155 12.34 -19.20 18.16
C ALA A 155 10.96 -19.05 18.81
N ASN A 156 10.90 -18.89 20.14
CA ASN A 156 9.65 -18.68 20.86
C ASN A 156 9.01 -17.33 20.52
N GLU A 157 9.79 -16.25 20.44
CA GLU A 157 9.31 -14.92 20.08
C GLU A 157 8.78 -14.91 18.64
N ILE A 158 9.49 -15.53 17.69
CA ILE A 158 9.02 -15.69 16.30
C ILE A 158 7.67 -16.41 16.30
N THR A 159 7.55 -17.52 17.02
CA THR A 159 6.32 -18.31 17.10
C THR A 159 5.16 -17.50 17.70
N GLN A 160 5.43 -16.72 18.74
CA GLN A 160 4.42 -15.83 19.34
C GLN A 160 3.95 -14.76 18.35
N ILE A 161 4.85 -14.15 17.60
CA ILE A 161 4.50 -13.11 16.61
C ILE A 161 3.62 -13.70 15.50
N ILE A 162 4.03 -14.80 14.89
CA ILE A 162 3.30 -15.38 13.77
C ILE A 162 1.96 -16.02 14.13
N ASN A 163 1.74 -16.30 15.40
CA ASN A 163 0.48 -16.85 15.93
C ASN A 163 -0.43 -15.80 16.60
N ALA A 164 -0.04 -14.54 16.58
CA ALA A 164 -0.79 -13.44 17.21
C ALA A 164 -2.16 -13.15 16.57
#